data_c6747c2245dd53281b8bfe9c623c3b3a
#
_entry.id   c6747c2245dd53281b8bfe9c623c3b3a
#
_cell.length_a   1.000
_cell.length_b   1.000
_cell.length_c   1.000
_cell.angle_alpha   90.00
_cell.angle_beta   90.00
_cell.angle_gamma   90.00
#
_symmetry.space_group_name_H-M   'P 1'
#
loop_
_entity.id
_entity.type
_entity.pdbx_description
1 polymer ?
#
loop_
_entity_poly.entity_id
_entity_poly.type
_entity_poly.pdbx_seq_one_letter_code
_entity_poly.pdbx_strand_id
1 'polypeptide(L)'
;NSDVAESLSMEATRMIGHNVLVPGSMLTLEQGAAVAGVELEQSADQLKVTILDNSGLPVRHIDLKNMPAGVNAIPWDGKTDSGAVAADGEYTFAVTANQGSNNVKANTLSLGLVNSVTPNEKNALLDIGKLGLVNLSDIKQVF
;
A
#
# COMPACT_ATOMS: atom_id res chain seq x y z
N ASN A 1 -23.21 19.64 1.38
CA ASN A 1 -23.76 20.46 0.36
C ASN A 1 -22.98 20.27 -0.96
N SER A 2 -23.50 20.85 -2.03
CA SER A 2 -22.96 20.60 -3.37
C SER A 2 -21.53 21.10 -3.57
N ASP A 3 -21.15 22.18 -2.90
CA ASP A 3 -19.80 22.75 -3.04
C ASP A 3 -18.74 21.83 -2.48
N VAL A 4 -19.03 21.16 -1.36
CA VAL A 4 -18.11 20.21 -0.75
C VAL A 4 -17.94 18.98 -1.66
N ALA A 5 -19.03 18.47 -2.22
CA ALA A 5 -18.99 17.31 -3.12
C ALA A 5 -18.20 17.64 -4.40
N GLU A 6 -18.39 18.83 -4.96
CA GLU A 6 -17.63 19.25 -6.15
C GLU A 6 -16.14 19.36 -5.85
N SER A 7 -15.75 19.92 -4.70
CA SER A 7 -14.35 20.04 -4.30
C SER A 7 -13.69 18.67 -4.14
N LEU A 8 -14.38 17.71 -3.52
CA LEU A 8 -13.87 16.36 -3.36
C LEU A 8 -13.70 15.66 -4.70
N SER A 9 -14.66 15.84 -5.62
CA SER A 9 -14.57 15.26 -6.95
C SER A 9 -13.40 15.84 -7.76
N MET A 10 -13.18 17.14 -7.65
CA MET A 10 -12.06 17.79 -8.31
C MET A 10 -10.71 17.32 -7.75
N GLU A 11 -10.61 17.20 -6.43
CA GLU A 11 -9.42 16.68 -5.79
C GLU A 11 -9.13 15.26 -6.24
N ALA A 12 -10.14 14.39 -6.25
CA ALA A 12 -10.00 13.01 -6.70
C ALA A 12 -9.60 12.94 -8.17
N THR A 13 -10.18 13.79 -9.02
CA THR A 13 -9.88 13.82 -10.45
C THR A 13 -8.41 14.13 -10.73
N ARG A 14 -7.78 14.94 -9.89
CA ARG A 14 -6.35 15.24 -10.03
C ARG A 14 -5.47 14.03 -9.78
N MET A 15 -6.00 13.01 -9.15
CA MET A 15 -5.25 11.78 -8.85
C MET A 15 -5.24 10.79 -10.01
N ILE A 16 -6.09 10.99 -11.02
CA ILE A 16 -6.14 10.10 -12.19
C ILE A 16 -4.76 10.04 -12.85
N GLY A 17 -4.26 8.83 -13.08
CA GLY A 17 -2.94 8.61 -13.64
C GLY A 17 -1.83 8.57 -12.60
N HIS A 18 -2.14 8.82 -11.33
CA HIS A 18 -1.18 8.74 -10.24
C HIS A 18 -1.33 7.43 -9.49
N ASN A 19 -0.21 6.95 -8.96
CA ASN A 19 -0.23 5.84 -8.02
C ASN A 19 -0.59 6.35 -6.63
N VAL A 20 -1.35 5.55 -5.90
CA VAL A 20 -1.78 5.88 -4.54
C VAL A 20 -1.56 4.69 -3.63
N LEU A 21 -1.39 4.94 -2.34
CA LEU A 21 -1.41 3.90 -1.31
C LEU A 21 -2.75 3.92 -0.61
N VAL A 22 -3.37 2.74 -0.53
CA VAL A 22 -4.66 2.55 0.11
C VAL A 22 -4.60 1.32 1.01
N PRO A 23 -5.48 1.19 2.02
CA PRO A 23 -5.48 0.00 2.88
C PRO A 23 -5.61 -1.28 2.07
N GLY A 24 -4.72 -2.23 2.30
CA GLY A 24 -4.71 -3.51 1.62
C GLY A 24 -3.39 -4.23 1.78
N SER A 25 -3.39 -5.52 1.47
CA SER A 25 -2.22 -6.39 1.60
C SER A 25 -1.75 -6.97 0.27
N MET A 26 -2.29 -6.50 -0.83
CA MET A 26 -1.89 -6.94 -2.18
C MET A 26 -0.61 -6.23 -2.59
N LEU A 27 0.26 -6.96 -3.27
CA LEU A 27 1.55 -6.45 -3.73
C LEU A 27 1.77 -6.99 -5.15
N THR A 28 1.77 -6.10 -6.12
CA THR A 28 1.93 -6.49 -7.52
C THR A 28 3.38 -6.29 -7.94
N LEU A 29 4.02 -7.37 -8.39
CA LEU A 29 5.38 -7.34 -8.91
C LEU A 29 5.33 -7.19 -10.43
N GLU A 30 5.88 -6.09 -10.94
CA GLU A 30 5.92 -5.80 -12.38
C GLU A 30 7.35 -5.42 -12.77
N GLN A 31 7.88 -6.14 -13.74
CA GLN A 31 9.23 -5.90 -14.26
C GLN A 31 10.29 -5.87 -13.15
N GLY A 32 10.14 -6.76 -12.18
CA GLY A 32 11.07 -6.88 -11.08
C GLY A 32 10.99 -5.80 -10.03
N ALA A 33 9.89 -5.06 -9.94
CA ALA A 33 9.73 -4.02 -8.96
C ALA A 33 8.33 -4.01 -8.36
N ALA A 34 8.26 -3.77 -7.05
CA ALA A 34 7.01 -3.62 -6.33
C ALA A 34 7.20 -2.66 -5.17
N VAL A 35 6.11 -2.06 -4.72
CA VAL A 35 6.12 -1.17 -3.55
C VAL A 35 5.04 -1.62 -2.59
N ALA A 36 5.45 -1.98 -1.39
CA ALA A 36 4.54 -2.22 -0.27
C ALA A 36 4.45 -0.95 0.56
N GLY A 37 3.32 -0.73 1.21
CA GLY A 37 3.16 0.38 2.12
C GLY A 37 2.83 -0.11 3.51
N VAL A 38 3.23 0.66 4.51
CA VAL A 38 2.85 0.40 5.89
C VAL A 38 2.59 1.72 6.59
N GLU A 39 1.50 1.78 7.32
CA GLU A 39 1.19 2.91 8.18
C GLU A 39 1.44 2.49 9.62
N LEU A 40 2.37 3.18 10.29
CA LEU A 40 2.74 2.91 11.67
C LEU A 40 2.09 3.95 12.58
N GLU A 41 1.43 3.49 13.63
CA GLU A 41 0.84 4.39 14.61
C GLU A 41 1.89 5.11 15.44
N GLN A 42 3.02 4.45 15.65
CA GLN A 42 4.19 4.99 16.35
C GLN A 42 5.44 4.58 15.60
N SER A 43 6.57 5.20 15.91
CA SER A 43 7.85 4.74 15.37
C SER A 43 8.14 3.31 15.81
N ALA A 44 8.84 2.55 14.99
CA ALA A 44 9.19 1.17 15.27
C ALA A 44 10.70 0.99 15.21
N ASP A 45 11.25 0.31 16.21
CA ASP A 45 12.67 -0.06 16.21
C ASP A 45 12.93 -1.12 15.13
N GLN A 46 11.95 -2.01 14.93
CA GLN A 46 12.04 -3.09 13.99
C GLN A 46 10.71 -3.27 13.29
N LEU A 47 10.76 -3.37 11.97
CA LEU A 47 9.62 -3.69 11.12
C LEU A 47 9.99 -4.90 10.28
N LYS A 48 9.19 -5.96 10.38
CA LYS A 48 9.38 -7.17 9.59
C LYS A 48 8.29 -7.27 8.55
N VAL A 49 8.68 -7.43 7.30
CA VAL A 49 7.76 -7.61 6.18
C VAL A 49 7.97 -9.02 5.64
N THR A 50 6.88 -9.77 5.50
CA THR A 50 6.90 -11.10 4.89
C THR A 50 6.07 -11.06 3.62
N ILE A 51 6.68 -11.40 2.50
CA ILE A 51 6.02 -11.42 1.20
C ILE A 51 5.66 -12.87 0.88
N LEU A 52 4.40 -13.08 0.51
CA LEU A 52 3.82 -14.40 0.30
C LEU A 52 3.35 -14.54 -1.15
N ASP A 53 3.52 -15.73 -1.73
CA ASP A 53 3.03 -16.02 -3.07
C ASP A 53 1.52 -16.34 -3.07
N ASN A 54 0.97 -16.69 -4.23
CA ASN A 54 -0.46 -17.01 -4.37
C ASN A 54 -0.91 -18.18 -3.52
N SER A 55 0.03 -19.07 -3.17
CA SER A 55 -0.27 -20.24 -2.34
C SER A 55 -0.16 -19.95 -0.87
N GLY A 56 0.23 -18.73 -0.51
CA GLY A 56 0.42 -18.34 0.88
C GLY A 56 1.78 -18.74 1.44
N LEU A 57 2.73 -19.12 0.58
CA LEU A 57 4.07 -19.49 1.02
C LEU A 57 4.99 -18.27 1.04
N PRO A 58 5.79 -18.09 2.10
CA PRO A 58 6.73 -16.98 2.17
C PRO A 58 7.78 -17.09 1.07
N VAL A 59 8.04 -15.98 0.37
CA VAL A 59 9.09 -15.92 -0.66
C VAL A 59 10.19 -14.93 -0.30
N ARG A 60 9.89 -13.94 0.52
CA ARG A 60 10.90 -12.94 0.91
C ARG A 60 10.58 -12.39 2.29
N HIS A 61 11.62 -12.21 3.09
CA HIS A 61 11.54 -11.53 4.38
C HIS A 61 12.39 -10.27 4.30
N ILE A 62 11.84 -9.14 4.74
CA ILE A 62 12.55 -7.87 4.77
C ILE A 62 12.52 -7.36 6.21
N ASP A 63 13.70 -7.12 6.77
CA ASP A 63 13.84 -6.55 8.10
C ASP A 63 14.33 -5.12 7.98
N LEU A 64 13.55 -4.20 8.57
CA LEU A 64 13.87 -2.78 8.56
C LEU A 64 13.97 -2.28 9.99
N LYS A 65 14.88 -1.33 10.21
CA LYS A 65 15.10 -0.76 11.53
C LYS A 65 14.80 0.73 11.55
N ASN A 66 14.35 1.19 12.70
CA ASN A 66 14.16 2.63 12.96
C ASN A 66 13.22 3.29 11.94
N MET A 67 12.04 2.71 11.80
CA MET A 67 11.01 3.23 10.90
C MET A 67 10.19 4.31 11.61
N PRO A 68 9.95 5.45 10.97
CA PRO A 68 9.18 6.52 11.60
C PRO A 68 7.67 6.19 11.60
N ALA A 69 6.96 6.84 12.50
CA ALA A 69 5.49 6.82 12.49
C ALA A 69 4.95 7.40 11.17
N GLY A 70 3.74 7.03 10.81
CA GLY A 70 3.09 7.48 9.59
C GLY A 70 3.25 6.50 8.44
N VAL A 71 3.08 6.99 7.23
CA VAL A 71 3.09 6.16 6.02
C VAL A 71 4.52 5.97 5.53
N ASN A 72 4.90 4.70 5.37
CA ASN A 72 6.21 4.32 4.85
C ASN A 72 6.04 3.49 3.59
N ALA A 73 6.77 3.82 2.53
CA ALA A 73 6.79 3.04 1.31
C ALA A 73 8.04 2.13 1.34
N ILE A 74 7.83 0.85 1.05
CA ILE A 74 8.88 -0.18 1.15
C ILE A 74 9.05 -0.81 -0.22
N PRO A 75 10.15 -0.54 -0.93
CA PRO A 75 10.39 -1.16 -2.23
C PRO A 75 10.82 -2.63 -2.06
N TRP A 76 10.39 -3.44 -3.01
CA TRP A 76 10.84 -4.83 -3.14
C TRP A 76 11.50 -4.99 -4.51
N ASP A 77 12.69 -5.54 -4.52
CA ASP A 77 13.48 -5.74 -5.74
C ASP A 77 13.07 -6.98 -6.55
N GLY A 78 12.01 -7.67 -6.13
CA GLY A 78 11.52 -8.85 -6.82
C GLY A 78 12.35 -10.10 -6.59
N LYS A 79 13.28 -10.07 -5.65
CA LYS A 79 14.11 -11.25 -5.36
C LYS A 79 13.58 -11.99 -4.15
N THR A 80 13.69 -13.32 -4.23
CA THR A 80 13.35 -14.19 -3.10
C THR A 80 14.48 -14.19 -2.08
N ASP A 81 14.26 -14.85 -0.94
CA ASP A 81 15.29 -14.97 0.11
C ASP A 81 16.57 -15.62 -0.38
N SER A 82 16.49 -16.53 -1.37
CA SER A 82 17.67 -17.18 -1.93
C SER A 82 18.40 -16.33 -2.97
N GLY A 83 17.85 -15.16 -3.31
CA GLY A 83 18.41 -14.30 -4.35
C GLY A 83 17.90 -14.58 -5.75
N ALA A 84 17.01 -15.56 -5.90
CA ALA A 84 16.39 -15.85 -7.19
C ALA A 84 15.39 -14.76 -7.58
N VAL A 85 15.14 -14.60 -8.87
CA VAL A 85 14.16 -13.63 -9.37
C VAL A 85 12.77 -14.25 -9.24
N ALA A 86 11.89 -13.57 -8.51
CA ALA A 86 10.50 -14.00 -8.40
C ALA A 86 9.74 -13.67 -9.69
N ALA A 87 8.74 -14.49 -10.00
CA ALA A 87 7.90 -14.26 -11.17
C ALA A 87 7.05 -13.00 -10.98
N ASP A 88 6.90 -12.21 -12.04
CA ASP A 88 5.96 -11.10 -12.02
C ASP A 88 4.55 -11.62 -11.75
N GLY A 89 3.76 -10.81 -11.09
CA GLY A 89 2.39 -11.17 -10.74
C GLY A 89 2.03 -10.66 -9.37
N GLU A 90 1.02 -11.27 -8.80
CA GLU A 90 0.45 -10.81 -7.55
C GLU A 90 0.93 -11.60 -6.36
N TYR A 91 1.31 -10.85 -5.33
CA TYR A 91 1.74 -11.35 -4.04
C TYR A 91 0.87 -10.71 -2.98
N THR A 92 0.97 -11.20 -1.77
CA THR A 92 0.44 -10.54 -0.58
C THR A 92 1.58 -10.34 0.39
N PHE A 93 1.36 -9.51 1.41
CA PHE A 93 2.37 -9.29 2.42
C PHE A 93 1.75 -9.06 3.78
N ALA A 94 2.52 -9.37 4.81
CA ALA A 94 2.16 -9.14 6.20
C ALA A 94 3.29 -8.42 6.89
N VAL A 95 2.96 -7.63 7.90
CA VAL A 95 3.95 -6.85 8.64
C VAL A 95 3.79 -7.06 10.14
N THR A 96 4.91 -7.02 10.85
CA THR A 96 4.94 -6.91 12.31
C THR A 96 5.91 -5.81 12.67
N ALA A 97 5.55 -5.02 13.68
CA ALA A 97 6.39 -3.90 14.12
C ALA A 97 6.47 -3.91 15.65
N ASN A 98 7.63 -3.50 16.18
CA ASN A 98 7.77 -3.35 17.62
C ASN A 98 8.67 -2.17 17.96
N GLN A 99 8.52 -1.69 19.18
CA GLN A 99 9.36 -0.69 19.80
C GLN A 99 9.75 -1.22 21.17
N GLY A 100 11.01 -1.61 21.32
CA GLY A 100 11.43 -2.34 22.49
C GLY A 100 10.66 -3.66 22.60
N SER A 101 10.02 -3.90 23.73
CA SER A 101 9.19 -5.09 23.95
C SER A 101 7.72 -4.89 23.57
N ASN A 102 7.34 -3.69 23.10
CA ASN A 102 5.96 -3.36 22.79
C ASN A 102 5.66 -3.54 21.31
N ASN A 103 4.50 -4.11 21.01
CA ASN A 103 4.02 -4.17 19.62
C ASN A 103 3.56 -2.79 19.19
N VAL A 104 3.89 -2.42 17.95
CA VAL A 104 3.42 -1.19 17.33
C VAL A 104 2.35 -1.57 16.30
N LYS A 105 1.23 -0.85 16.36
CA LYS A 105 0.16 -1.09 15.38
C LYS A 105 0.63 -0.69 13.99
N ALA A 106 0.52 -1.61 13.05
CA ALA A 106 0.95 -1.43 11.68
C ALA A 106 -0.16 -1.88 10.74
N ASN A 107 -0.55 -1.00 9.82
CA ASN A 107 -1.56 -1.30 8.81
C ASN A 107 -0.88 -1.41 7.45
N THR A 108 -1.18 -2.47 6.72
CA THR A 108 -0.65 -2.66 5.37
C THR A 108 -1.37 -1.78 4.37
N LEU A 109 -0.62 -1.25 3.41
CA LEU A 109 -1.15 -0.42 2.34
C LEU A 109 -0.69 -0.97 1.01
N SER A 110 -1.59 -0.96 0.03
CA SER A 110 -1.31 -1.44 -1.32
C SER A 110 -1.22 -0.29 -2.29
N LEU A 111 -0.31 -0.41 -3.26
CA LEU A 111 -0.12 0.57 -4.33
C LEU A 111 -1.08 0.26 -5.47
N GLY A 112 -1.80 1.26 -5.93
CA GLY A 112 -2.67 1.13 -7.09
C GLY A 112 -2.66 2.39 -7.93
N LEU A 113 -2.99 2.23 -9.21
CA LEU A 113 -3.08 3.36 -10.15
C LEU A 113 -4.53 3.82 -10.24
N VAL A 114 -4.75 5.12 -10.07
CA VAL A 114 -6.09 5.68 -10.23
C VAL A 114 -6.44 5.78 -11.70
N ASN A 115 -7.42 5.00 -12.13
CA ASN A 115 -7.88 4.93 -13.53
C ASN A 115 -9.02 5.90 -13.83
N SER A 116 -9.95 6.01 -12.90
CA SER A 116 -11.12 6.87 -13.09
C SER A 116 -11.70 7.26 -11.74
N VAL A 117 -12.57 8.26 -11.76
CA VAL A 117 -13.22 8.79 -10.57
C VAL A 117 -14.71 8.90 -10.86
N THR A 118 -15.54 8.41 -9.94
CA THR A 118 -16.98 8.55 -9.99
C THR A 118 -17.44 9.38 -8.79
N PRO A 119 -18.00 10.57 -9.01
CA PRO A 119 -18.51 11.36 -7.90
C PRO A 119 -19.75 10.71 -7.27
N ASN A 120 -19.94 10.89 -5.97
CA ASN A 120 -21.17 10.50 -5.30
C ASN A 120 -21.57 11.57 -4.31
N GLU A 121 -22.68 11.36 -3.61
CA GLU A 121 -23.29 12.40 -2.76
C GLU A 121 -22.38 12.91 -1.64
N LYS A 122 -21.55 12.05 -1.09
CA LYS A 122 -20.75 12.36 0.10
C LYS A 122 -19.27 12.34 -0.15
N ASN A 123 -18.84 11.75 -1.26
CA ASN A 123 -17.44 11.49 -1.50
C ASN A 123 -17.23 11.29 -2.99
N ALA A 124 -16.03 10.88 -3.35
CA ALA A 124 -15.72 10.42 -4.68
C ALA A 124 -15.19 8.99 -4.59
N LEU A 125 -15.58 8.15 -5.53
CA LEU A 125 -15.07 6.79 -5.64
C LEU A 125 -13.98 6.76 -6.70
N LEU A 126 -12.85 6.21 -6.34
CA LEU A 126 -11.70 6.09 -7.24
C LEU A 126 -11.56 4.63 -7.63
N ASP A 127 -11.48 4.38 -8.94
CA ASP A 127 -11.21 3.06 -9.49
C ASP A 127 -9.70 2.86 -9.53
N ILE A 128 -9.20 1.93 -8.74
CA ILE A 128 -7.78 1.62 -8.69
C ILE A 128 -7.50 0.18 -9.16
N GLY A 129 -8.22 -0.23 -10.20
CA GLY A 129 -7.98 -1.50 -10.87
C GLY A 129 -8.31 -2.69 -10.00
N LYS A 130 -7.35 -3.59 -9.83
CA LYS A 130 -7.56 -4.84 -9.08
C LYS A 130 -7.88 -4.63 -7.62
N LEU A 131 -7.50 -3.49 -7.06
CA LEU A 131 -7.82 -3.14 -5.68
C LEU A 131 -9.27 -2.66 -5.52
N GLY A 132 -9.98 -2.44 -6.62
CA GLY A 132 -11.39 -2.10 -6.61
C GLY A 132 -11.65 -0.61 -6.51
N LEU A 133 -12.78 -0.27 -5.89
CA LEU A 133 -13.21 1.11 -5.69
C LEU A 133 -12.91 1.52 -4.25
N VAL A 134 -12.30 2.69 -4.11
CA VAL A 134 -11.98 3.24 -2.79
C VAL A 134 -12.52 4.66 -2.67
N ASN A 135 -12.73 5.10 -1.45
CA ASN A 135 -13.09 6.48 -1.18
C ASN A 135 -11.85 7.36 -1.17
N LEU A 136 -12.02 8.64 -1.44
CA LEU A 136 -10.93 9.59 -1.34
C LEU A 136 -10.29 9.56 0.06
N SER A 137 -11.10 9.36 1.10
CA SER A 137 -10.61 9.27 2.49
C SER A 137 -9.71 8.07 2.76
N ASP A 138 -9.72 7.05 1.88
CA ASP A 138 -8.85 5.87 2.03
C ASP A 138 -7.45 6.10 1.46
N ILE A 139 -7.24 7.17 0.73
CA ILE A 139 -5.95 7.48 0.12
C ILE A 139 -5.00 7.94 1.22
N LYS A 140 -3.91 7.22 1.40
CA LYS A 140 -2.91 7.52 2.43
C LYS A 140 -1.71 8.28 1.87
N GLN A 141 -1.42 8.10 0.60
CA GLN A 141 -0.33 8.79 -0.08
C GLN A 141 -0.58 8.81 -1.58
N VAL A 142 -0.18 9.89 -2.24
CA VAL A 142 -0.23 10.06 -3.70
C VAL A 142 1.20 10.24 -4.20
N PHE A 143 1.54 9.56 -5.28
CA PHE A 143 2.88 9.66 -5.88
C PHE A 143 2.89 10.47 -7.17
#